data_f835092d6c25acef618cfb010c6c0233
#
_entry.id   f835092d6c25acef618cfb010c6c0233
#
_cell.length_a   1.000
_cell.length_b   1.000
_cell.length_c   1.000
_cell.angle_alpha   90.00
_cell.angle_beta   90.00
_cell.angle_gamma   90.00
#
_symmetry.space_group_name_H-M   'P 1'
#
loop_
_entity.id
_entity.type
_entity.pdbx_description
1 polymer ?
#
loop_
_entity_poly.entity_id
_entity_poly.type
_entity_poly.pdbx_seq_one_letter_code
_entity_poly.pdbx_strand_id
1 'polypeptide(L)'
;MTRLLLLLFLFGCTVESPQETKPITLTLVAQSEIRSHCGVSPLEPYGCAKQKDGGRCEIVAIKPRGFDDHPALETLGHELWHCFHGPIHD
;
A
#
# COMPACT_ATOMS: atom_id res chain seq x y z
N MET A 1 -19.33 -39.69 13.26
CA MET A 1 -17.89 -39.42 13.46
C MET A 1 -17.19 -38.85 12.24
N THR A 2 -17.53 -39.34 11.07
CA THR A 2 -16.99 -38.78 9.84
C THR A 2 -17.35 -37.31 9.64
N ARG A 3 -18.48 -36.87 10.12
CA ARG A 3 -18.91 -35.47 10.02
C ARG A 3 -18.05 -34.53 10.86
N LEU A 4 -17.56 -35.02 12.00
CA LEU A 4 -16.70 -34.23 12.88
C LEU A 4 -15.34 -33.94 12.23
N LEU A 5 -14.80 -34.95 11.55
CA LEU A 5 -13.54 -34.81 10.82
C LEU A 5 -13.64 -33.84 9.66
N LEU A 6 -14.77 -33.86 8.95
CA LEU A 6 -15.02 -32.93 7.86
C LEU A 6 -15.11 -31.47 8.35
N LEU A 7 -15.75 -31.23 9.50
CA LEU A 7 -15.83 -29.91 10.10
C LEU A 7 -14.47 -29.38 10.51
N LEU A 8 -13.63 -30.24 11.10
CA LEU A 8 -12.26 -29.86 11.48
C LEU A 8 -11.42 -29.51 10.27
N PHE A 9 -11.60 -30.21 9.17
CA PHE A 9 -10.89 -29.93 7.93
C PHE A 9 -11.30 -28.58 7.35
N LEU A 10 -12.58 -28.25 7.37
CA LEU A 10 -13.08 -26.96 6.91
C LEU A 10 -12.53 -25.81 7.75
N PHE A 11 -12.46 -25.97 9.05
CA PHE A 11 -11.85 -24.97 9.92
C PHE A 11 -10.38 -24.78 9.62
N GLY A 12 -9.64 -25.83 9.35
CA GLY A 12 -8.24 -25.72 8.96
C GLY A 12 -8.03 -24.93 7.68
N CYS A 13 -8.96 -25.03 6.73
CA CYS A 13 -8.89 -24.28 5.48
C CYS A 13 -9.27 -22.81 5.61
N THR A 14 -9.98 -22.43 6.68
CA THR A 14 -10.44 -21.06 6.89
C THR A 14 -9.55 -20.25 7.81
N VAL A 15 -8.50 -20.86 8.37
CA VAL A 15 -7.53 -20.13 9.19
C VAL A 15 -6.58 -19.39 8.27
N GLU A 16 -6.94 -18.18 7.96
CA GLU A 16 -6.18 -17.30 7.10
C GLU A 16 -5.39 -16.28 7.91
N SER A 17 -4.46 -15.59 7.23
CA SER A 17 -3.78 -14.45 7.82
C SER A 17 -4.79 -13.39 8.24
N PRO A 18 -4.54 -12.66 9.33
CA PRO A 18 -5.44 -11.59 9.73
C PRO A 18 -5.62 -10.59 8.60
N GLN A 19 -6.85 -10.17 8.39
CA GLN A 19 -7.17 -9.14 7.41
C GLN A 19 -6.77 -7.79 7.96
N GLU A 20 -6.04 -7.03 7.17
CA GLU A 20 -5.69 -5.66 7.49
C GLU A 20 -6.49 -4.71 6.61
N THR A 21 -7.08 -3.69 7.21
CA THR A 21 -7.84 -2.68 6.50
C THR A 21 -7.41 -1.31 7.01
N LYS A 22 -7.14 -0.41 6.08
CA LYS A 22 -6.70 0.95 6.41
C LYS A 22 -7.30 1.93 5.42
N PRO A 23 -7.88 3.05 5.89
CA PRO A 23 -8.37 4.08 4.97
C PRO A 23 -7.17 4.79 4.32
N ILE A 24 -7.18 4.81 2.99
CA ILE A 24 -6.09 5.38 2.21
C ILE A 24 -6.66 6.39 1.23
N THR A 25 -6.08 7.59 1.21
CA THR A 25 -6.35 8.59 0.18
C THR A 25 -5.22 8.55 -0.83
N LEU A 26 -5.56 8.35 -2.09
CA LEU A 26 -4.58 8.28 -3.18
C LEU A 26 -4.76 9.49 -4.08
N THR A 27 -3.68 10.27 -4.24
CA THR A 27 -3.64 11.42 -5.14
C THR A 27 -2.58 11.15 -6.20
N LEU A 28 -2.98 11.12 -7.46
CA LEU A 28 -2.08 10.92 -8.59
C LEU A 28 -1.80 12.27 -9.24
N VAL A 29 -0.51 12.57 -9.40
CA VAL A 29 -0.07 13.87 -9.89
C VAL A 29 0.98 13.71 -10.99
N ALA A 30 1.26 14.81 -11.71
CA ALA A 30 2.38 14.83 -12.62
C ALA A 30 3.69 14.82 -11.85
N GLN A 31 4.76 14.29 -12.47
CA GLN A 31 6.07 14.19 -11.82
C GLN A 31 6.56 15.55 -11.31
N SER A 32 6.28 16.63 -12.04
CA SER A 32 6.67 17.98 -11.65
C SER A 32 6.02 18.45 -10.34
N GLU A 33 4.93 17.82 -9.92
CA GLU A 33 4.18 18.20 -8.73
C GLU A 33 4.56 17.38 -7.50
N ILE A 34 5.34 16.32 -7.65
CA ILE A 34 5.70 15.44 -6.54
C ILE A 34 6.42 16.23 -5.45
N ARG A 35 7.36 17.09 -5.83
CA ARG A 35 8.14 17.87 -4.86
C ARG A 35 7.28 18.79 -4.02
N SER A 36 6.24 19.39 -4.60
CA SER A 36 5.36 20.29 -3.86
C SER A 36 4.49 19.54 -2.84
N HIS A 37 4.17 18.28 -3.10
CA HIS A 37 3.37 17.46 -2.20
C HIS A 37 4.20 16.69 -1.18
N CYS A 38 5.35 16.20 -1.60
CA CYS A 38 6.14 15.23 -0.82
C CYS A 38 7.43 15.82 -0.25
N GLY A 39 7.85 16.99 -0.73
CA GLY A 39 9.17 17.54 -0.41
C GLY A 39 10.26 16.88 -1.24
N VAL A 40 11.51 17.18 -0.92
CA VAL A 40 12.67 16.64 -1.63
C VAL A 40 13.16 15.40 -0.91
N SER A 41 13.09 14.26 -1.56
CA SER A 41 13.61 13.00 -1.03
C SER A 41 14.32 12.22 -2.13
N PRO A 42 15.62 11.94 -1.98
CA PRO A 42 16.32 11.08 -2.94
C PRO A 42 15.86 9.63 -2.88
N LEU A 43 15.21 9.22 -1.78
CA LEU A 43 14.73 7.84 -1.62
C LEU A 43 13.37 7.64 -2.28
N GLU A 44 12.58 8.70 -2.43
CA GLU A 44 11.22 8.62 -2.95
C GLU A 44 10.96 9.74 -3.96
N PRO A 45 11.62 9.69 -5.14
CA PRO A 45 11.51 10.79 -6.10
C PRO A 45 10.18 10.82 -6.85
N TYR A 46 9.38 9.76 -6.80
CA TYR A 46 8.15 9.62 -7.59
C TYR A 46 6.88 9.54 -6.75
N GLY A 47 6.99 9.66 -5.44
CA GLY A 47 5.84 9.62 -4.57
C GLY A 47 6.21 9.59 -3.11
N CYS A 48 5.20 9.65 -2.26
CA CYS A 48 5.38 9.56 -0.82
C CYS A 48 4.11 9.04 -0.16
N ALA A 49 4.27 8.51 1.05
CA ALA A 49 3.16 8.10 1.90
C ALA A 49 3.25 8.90 3.21
N LYS A 50 2.13 9.41 3.66
CA LYS A 50 2.05 10.20 4.88
C LYS A 50 1.06 9.56 5.84
N GLN A 51 1.54 9.23 7.05
CA GLN A 51 0.67 8.74 8.11
C GLN A 51 -0.13 9.91 8.67
N LYS A 52 -1.43 9.72 8.80
CA LYS A 52 -2.36 10.71 9.33
C LYS A 52 -3.01 10.20 10.60
N ASP A 53 -3.63 11.11 11.34
CA ASP A 53 -4.35 10.76 12.56
C ASP A 53 -5.50 9.80 12.26
N GLY A 54 -5.81 8.94 13.24
CA GLY A 54 -6.89 7.98 13.11
C GLY A 54 -6.57 6.78 12.25
N GLY A 55 -5.30 6.45 12.07
CA GLY A 55 -4.87 5.31 11.28
C GLY A 55 -4.99 5.50 9.78
N ARG A 56 -5.25 6.73 9.33
CA ARG A 56 -5.34 7.05 7.90
C ARG A 56 -3.97 7.17 7.28
N CYS A 57 -3.91 6.96 5.98
CA CYS A 57 -2.68 7.13 5.21
C CYS A 57 -2.98 7.88 3.92
N GLU A 58 -2.11 8.79 3.55
CA GLU A 58 -2.21 9.53 2.29
C GLU A 58 -1.05 9.15 1.40
N ILE A 59 -1.34 8.72 0.19
CA ILE A 59 -0.34 8.43 -0.84
C ILE A 59 -0.43 9.49 -1.92
N VAL A 60 0.70 10.11 -2.25
CA VAL A 60 0.85 10.97 -3.42
C VAL A 60 1.87 10.30 -4.33
N ALA A 61 1.52 10.09 -5.58
CA ALA A 61 2.39 9.38 -6.51
C ALA A 61 2.17 9.87 -7.94
N ILE A 62 3.15 9.62 -8.80
CA ILE A 62 3.01 9.92 -10.21
C ILE A 62 1.92 9.05 -10.83
N LYS A 63 1.16 9.64 -11.73
CA LYS A 63 0.09 8.93 -12.43
C LYS A 63 0.69 7.93 -13.43
N PRO A 64 0.36 6.64 -13.34
CA PRO A 64 0.82 5.67 -14.35
C PRO A 64 0.26 6.01 -15.72
N ARG A 65 1.07 5.84 -16.75
CA ARG A 65 0.69 6.09 -18.14
C ARG A 65 0.04 4.87 -18.78
N GLY A 66 0.21 3.69 -18.20
CA GLY A 66 -0.35 2.45 -18.68
C GLY A 66 0.11 1.26 -17.85
N PHE A 67 -0.28 0.05 -18.25
CA PHE A 67 0.08 -1.18 -17.54
C PHE A 67 1.56 -1.48 -17.57
N ASP A 68 2.28 -0.93 -18.52
CA ASP A 68 3.71 -1.13 -18.70
C ASP A 68 4.55 -0.03 -18.07
N ASP A 69 3.92 0.92 -17.40
CA ASP A 69 4.64 1.97 -16.67
C ASP A 69 5.12 1.41 -15.32
N HIS A 70 6.11 0.55 -15.37
CA HIS A 70 6.61 -0.15 -14.19
C HIS A 70 7.12 0.78 -13.09
N PRO A 71 7.88 1.85 -13.39
CA PRO A 71 8.32 2.75 -12.33
C PRO A 71 7.17 3.38 -11.54
N ALA A 72 6.11 3.79 -12.22
CA ALA A 72 4.95 4.36 -11.55
C ALA A 72 4.19 3.32 -10.74
N LEU A 73 4.03 2.11 -11.27
CA LEU A 73 3.34 1.04 -10.57
C LEU A 73 4.14 0.54 -9.37
N GLU A 74 5.45 0.45 -9.50
CA GLU A 74 6.33 0.08 -8.39
C GLU A 74 6.27 1.12 -7.27
N THR A 75 6.23 2.40 -7.63
CA THR A 75 6.10 3.48 -6.65
C THR A 75 4.79 3.35 -5.88
N LEU A 76 3.69 3.06 -6.55
CA LEU A 76 2.40 2.85 -5.87
C LEU A 76 2.48 1.71 -4.86
N GLY A 77 3.07 0.59 -5.24
CA GLY A 77 3.26 -0.55 -4.34
C GLY A 77 4.17 -0.22 -3.17
N HIS A 78 5.25 0.50 -3.43
CA HIS A 78 6.20 0.91 -2.41
C HIS A 78 5.53 1.83 -1.37
N GLU A 79 4.78 2.84 -1.82
CA GLU A 79 4.10 3.75 -0.90
C GLU A 79 2.97 3.05 -0.15
N LEU A 80 2.28 2.13 -0.80
CA LEU A 80 1.27 1.32 -0.14
C LEU A 80 1.88 0.50 1.00
N TRP A 81 3.06 -0.07 0.77
CA TRP A 81 3.80 -0.79 1.80
C TRP A 81 4.06 0.10 3.02
N HIS A 82 4.47 1.36 2.80
CA HIS A 82 4.69 2.31 3.89
C HIS A 82 3.43 2.59 4.71
N CYS A 83 2.26 2.58 4.08
CA CYS A 83 1.00 2.79 4.79
C CYS A 83 0.74 1.71 5.84
N PHE A 84 1.21 0.49 5.62
CA PHE A 84 1.00 -0.63 6.54
C PHE A 84 2.19 -0.90 7.46
N HIS A 85 3.38 -0.46 7.10
CA HIS A 85 4.62 -0.81 7.81
C HIS A 85 5.41 0.39 8.33
N GLY A 86 4.99 1.61 8.01
CA GLY A 86 5.66 2.82 8.46
C GLY A 86 6.80 3.26 7.53
N PRO A 87 7.55 4.30 7.92
CA PRO A 87 8.51 4.96 7.03
C PRO A 87 9.87 4.28 6.92
N ILE A 88 9.99 3.01 7.25
CA ILE A 88 11.27 2.30 7.29
C ILE A 88 11.68 1.88 5.88
N HIS A 89 12.91 2.16 5.50
CA HIS A 89 13.55 1.67 4.28
C HIS A 89 14.68 0.72 4.66
N ASP A 90 14.63 -0.47 4.12
CA ASP A 90 15.67 -1.49 4.34
C ASP A 90 16.71 -1.47 3.23
#